data_347124c4b637abb2210e626d75ab50aa
#
_entry.id   347124c4b637abb2210e626d75ab50aa
#
_cell.length_a   1.000
_cell.length_b   1.000
_cell.length_c   1.000
_cell.angle_alpha   90.00
_cell.angle_beta   90.00
_cell.angle_gamma   90.00
#
_symmetry.space_group_name_H-M   'P 1'
#
loop_
_entity.id
_entity.type
_entity.pdbx_description
1 polymer ?
#
loop_
_entity_poly.entity_id
_entity_poly.type
_entity_poly.pdbx_seq_one_letter_code
_entity_poly.pdbx_strand_id
1 'polypeptide(L)'
;MKRLIWSLLPLVALIALPLMLRKEAERIDVTADQLVIVSPHNESIRYEYEQAFRKYYAEVTGRRLSIDWRAPGGTGDAVRYVNSSFVASFKDHWTRELGRAWSDEVEAAFMNRKLKPGMPGWEAREAFLSSDVGIGIDLFFGGGQYDLNRQAQQGTLTPTGLRDPDSKLYRGDPEGWLYGSLDEARRQALYPSREREPEPSLHRELFGERPQILQAVGGEVWYDPDDRYYGTCFSSFGICENVDRLRALGFEFAEGDYPLKSWRDLADPRLFGQVGAADPTKSGSINKCFEMMIQRGMQDSYARSEAQVRAGAMTEREALDQAWQDAMVLIKQIGGNSSYLTFSASKVPVDVASGQVAAGMSIDFYGQSQAEWEERHVGRRTMFYHTPLGESSVSTDPIGIFRGAPHAEAARLFVRFVMSHRGQRIWNQAVGTEGGPVKYNLHRLPVRRDSYGPADRRLMLSPEADPFRQADSFQYHGAWTGAYFGLIQMLVKVMVLDCQDELRGAWKAIIDAGGPQAVPEAHAAFSQLPFRHHEGFEVMAKAGSSARARTEMLREWTIFFKRHYTLAQELATRGK
;
A
#
# COMPACT_ATOMS: atom_id res chain seq x y z
N MET A 1 -31.95 45.63 26.50
CA MET A 1 -30.51 45.58 26.17
C MET A 1 -29.70 44.54 26.98
N LYS A 2 -29.68 44.54 28.32
CA LYS A 2 -28.88 43.58 29.11
C LYS A 2 -29.18 42.09 28.79
N ARG A 3 -30.45 41.69 28.58
CA ARG A 3 -30.82 40.31 28.24
C ARG A 3 -30.34 39.87 26.85
N LEU A 4 -30.25 40.78 25.89
CA LEU A 4 -29.78 40.50 24.53
C LEU A 4 -28.25 40.26 24.51
N ILE A 5 -27.51 40.97 25.35
CA ILE A 5 -26.05 40.82 25.48
C ILE A 5 -25.71 39.44 26.06
N TRP A 6 -26.46 38.98 27.05
CA TRP A 6 -26.24 37.65 27.66
C TRP A 6 -26.58 36.47 26.74
N SER A 7 -27.52 36.66 25.78
CA SER A 7 -27.84 35.62 24.78
C SER A 7 -26.86 35.59 23.60
N LEU A 8 -26.10 36.68 23.35
CA LEU A 8 -25.06 36.72 22.32
C LEU A 8 -23.69 36.25 22.80
N LEU A 9 -23.44 36.26 24.11
CA LEU A 9 -22.17 35.81 24.69
C LEU A 9 -21.77 34.38 24.34
N PRO A 10 -22.68 33.37 24.39
CA PRO A 10 -22.37 32.01 23.97
C PRO A 10 -22.03 31.90 22.48
N LEU A 11 -22.73 32.68 21.65
CA LEU A 11 -22.51 32.70 20.18
C LEU A 11 -21.13 33.33 19.85
N VAL A 12 -20.78 34.40 20.53
CA VAL A 12 -19.45 35.02 20.41
C VAL A 12 -18.36 34.11 20.92
N ALA A 13 -18.59 33.41 22.04
CA ALA A 13 -17.66 32.42 22.56
C ALA A 13 -17.48 31.24 21.61
N LEU A 14 -18.54 30.76 20.98
CA LEU A 14 -18.52 29.65 20.01
C LEU A 14 -17.72 29.99 18.74
N ILE A 15 -17.68 31.26 18.35
CA ILE A 15 -16.92 31.76 17.19
C ILE A 15 -15.50 32.17 17.60
N ALA A 16 -15.36 32.84 18.73
CA ALA A 16 -14.08 33.38 19.17
C ALA A 16 -13.15 32.30 19.77
N LEU A 17 -13.71 31.32 20.48
CA LEU A 17 -12.91 30.26 21.13
C LEU A 17 -12.13 29.39 20.11
N PRO A 18 -12.70 28.92 19.00
CA PRO A 18 -11.94 28.23 17.95
C PRO A 18 -10.89 29.12 17.28
N LEU A 19 -11.16 30.43 17.14
CA LEU A 19 -10.21 31.38 16.58
C LEU A 19 -9.07 31.69 17.54
N MET A 20 -9.35 31.77 18.84
CA MET A 20 -8.33 31.95 19.90
C MET A 20 -7.52 30.68 20.17
N LEU A 21 -8.16 29.50 20.04
CA LEU A 21 -7.50 28.20 20.17
C LEU A 21 -6.86 27.72 18.87
N ARG A 22 -7.06 28.45 17.77
CA ARG A 22 -6.36 28.17 16.53
C ARG A 22 -4.88 28.36 16.81
N LYS A 23 -4.15 27.23 16.93
CA LYS A 23 -2.68 27.29 16.87
C LYS A 23 -2.35 28.17 15.68
N GLU A 24 -1.52 29.20 15.89
CA GLU A 24 -0.99 29.97 14.77
C GLU A 24 -0.56 28.96 13.71
N ALA A 25 -1.19 29.03 12.52
CA ALA A 25 -0.69 28.28 11.39
C ALA A 25 0.79 28.66 11.31
N GLU A 26 1.69 27.67 11.43
CA GLU A 26 3.13 27.93 11.37
C GLU A 26 3.32 28.85 10.17
N ARG A 27 3.73 30.08 10.43
CA ARG A 27 4.00 31.06 9.37
C ARG A 27 4.99 30.38 8.46
N ILE A 28 4.62 30.20 7.18
CA ILE A 28 5.52 29.63 6.18
C ILE A 28 6.81 30.46 6.28
N ASP A 29 7.87 29.82 6.78
CA ASP A 29 9.18 30.46 6.88
C ASP A 29 9.69 30.59 5.44
N VAL A 30 9.44 31.75 4.83
CA VAL A 30 9.86 32.04 3.45
C VAL A 30 11.37 31.96 3.23
N THR A 31 12.15 31.84 4.33
CA THR A 31 13.60 31.61 4.28
C THR A 31 13.98 30.13 4.34
N ALA A 32 13.03 29.24 4.60
CA ALA A 32 13.25 27.80 4.62
C ALA A 32 13.21 27.21 3.21
N ASP A 33 14.08 26.26 2.96
CA ASP A 33 13.97 25.42 1.77
C ASP A 33 12.63 24.66 1.79
N GLN A 34 12.13 24.35 0.62
CA GLN A 34 10.85 23.67 0.45
C GLN A 34 11.05 22.21 0.01
N LEU A 35 10.13 21.34 0.42
CA LEU A 35 10.01 19.98 -0.11
C LEU A 35 8.52 19.61 -0.17
N VAL A 36 8.04 19.23 -1.34
CA VAL A 36 6.64 18.86 -1.56
C VAL A 36 6.53 17.35 -1.75
N ILE A 37 5.80 16.68 -0.87
CA ILE A 37 5.70 15.22 -0.86
C ILE A 37 4.23 14.82 -1.00
N VAL A 38 3.89 14.00 -2.01
CA VAL A 38 2.62 13.29 -2.04
C VAL A 38 2.76 11.96 -1.31
N SER A 39 1.79 11.67 -0.41
CA SER A 39 1.88 10.47 0.42
C SER A 39 0.49 9.96 0.83
N PRO A 40 0.23 8.64 0.70
CA PRO A 40 -0.92 7.99 1.31
C PRO A 40 -0.69 7.60 2.77
N HIS A 41 0.52 7.81 3.31
CA HIS A 41 0.83 7.52 4.70
C HIS A 41 -0.05 8.33 5.64
N ASN A 42 -0.37 7.74 6.79
CA ASN A 42 -1.11 8.45 7.82
C ASN A 42 -0.27 9.56 8.49
N GLU A 43 -0.93 10.36 9.31
CA GLU A 43 -0.31 11.50 9.99
C GLU A 43 0.88 11.10 10.86
N SER A 44 0.83 9.94 11.56
CA SER A 44 1.92 9.51 12.45
C SER A 44 3.23 9.29 11.69
N ILE A 45 3.19 8.60 10.55
CA ILE A 45 4.37 8.35 9.71
C ILE A 45 4.92 9.68 9.17
N ARG A 46 4.03 10.54 8.63
CA ARG A 46 4.43 11.84 8.11
C ARG A 46 5.07 12.70 9.18
N TYR A 47 4.47 12.75 10.37
CA TYR A 47 4.99 13.51 11.50
C TYR A 47 6.40 13.06 11.91
N GLU A 48 6.62 11.75 12.13
CA GLU A 48 7.91 11.24 12.59
C GLU A 48 9.01 11.47 11.55
N TYR A 49 8.73 11.24 10.26
CA TYR A 49 9.69 11.50 9.19
C TYR A 49 9.96 13.00 9.00
N GLU A 50 8.95 13.86 9.15
CA GLU A 50 9.15 15.30 9.10
C GLU A 50 10.07 15.79 10.22
N GLN A 51 9.79 15.41 11.48
CA GLN A 51 10.62 15.83 12.62
C GLN A 51 12.06 15.37 12.47
N ALA A 52 12.26 14.11 12.13
CA ALA A 52 13.58 13.51 12.00
C ALA A 52 14.36 14.09 10.80
N PHE A 53 13.69 14.26 9.65
CA PHE A 53 14.35 14.79 8.46
C PHE A 53 14.65 16.28 8.56
N ARG A 54 13.76 17.11 9.11
CA ARG A 54 14.05 18.54 9.36
C ARG A 54 15.31 18.71 10.21
N LYS A 55 15.47 17.88 11.25
CA LYS A 55 16.67 17.87 12.08
C LYS A 55 17.90 17.45 11.27
N TYR A 56 17.84 16.35 10.55
CA TYR A 56 18.91 15.87 9.69
C TYR A 56 19.30 16.90 8.63
N TYR A 57 18.31 17.50 7.96
CA TYR A 57 18.53 18.51 6.93
C TYR A 57 19.28 19.73 7.46
N ALA A 58 18.87 20.22 8.63
CA ALA A 58 19.55 21.34 9.28
C ALA A 58 20.99 20.97 9.72
N GLU A 59 21.21 19.75 10.18
CA GLU A 59 22.54 19.23 10.54
C GLU A 59 23.48 19.17 9.33
N VAL A 60 22.96 18.73 8.18
CA VAL A 60 23.76 18.51 6.94
C VAL A 60 23.96 19.79 6.15
N THR A 61 22.92 20.62 6.02
CA THR A 61 22.95 21.81 5.14
C THR A 61 23.15 23.13 5.87
N GLY A 62 22.97 23.16 7.19
CA GLY A 62 22.90 24.40 7.96
C GLY A 62 21.63 25.24 7.72
N ARG A 63 20.69 24.76 6.91
CA ARG A 63 19.47 25.46 6.48
C ARG A 63 18.23 24.85 7.11
N ARG A 64 17.15 25.62 7.20
CA ARG A 64 15.84 25.11 7.61
C ARG A 64 15.09 24.54 6.43
N LEU A 65 14.21 23.57 6.70
CA LEU A 65 13.35 22.96 5.70
C LEU A 65 11.88 23.03 6.14
N SER A 66 11.00 23.35 5.19
CA SER A 66 9.55 23.20 5.30
C SER A 66 9.09 22.06 4.38
N ILE A 67 8.25 21.17 4.90
CA ILE A 67 7.69 20.06 4.14
C ILE A 67 6.20 20.29 3.93
N ASP A 68 5.78 20.31 2.67
CA ASP A 68 4.35 20.35 2.27
C ASP A 68 3.86 18.92 1.94
N TRP A 69 3.10 18.36 2.85
CA TRP A 69 2.51 17.03 2.66
C TRP A 69 1.19 17.11 1.89
N ARG A 70 1.17 16.51 0.69
CA ARG A 70 -0.03 16.30 -0.11
C ARG A 70 -0.59 14.92 0.19
N ALA A 71 -1.69 14.85 0.95
CA ALA A 71 -2.35 13.61 1.35
C ALA A 71 -3.79 13.55 0.81
N PRO A 72 -3.99 13.29 -0.49
CA PRO A 72 -5.32 13.34 -1.11
C PRO A 72 -6.23 12.16 -0.73
N GLY A 73 -5.72 11.19 0.03
CA GLY A 73 -6.43 9.99 0.44
C GLY A 73 -5.53 8.75 0.42
N GLY A 74 -6.10 7.58 0.15
CA GLY A 74 -5.35 6.34 0.01
C GLY A 74 -4.49 6.31 -1.28
N THR A 75 -3.73 5.23 -1.48
CA THR A 75 -2.80 5.09 -2.62
C THR A 75 -3.48 5.34 -3.97
N GLY A 76 -4.69 4.80 -4.16
CA GLY A 76 -5.44 5.02 -5.40
C GLY A 76 -5.82 6.48 -5.65
N ASP A 77 -6.12 7.25 -4.59
CA ASP A 77 -6.42 8.69 -4.70
C ASP A 77 -5.13 9.48 -5.00
N ALA A 78 -4.00 9.12 -4.34
CA ALA A 78 -2.70 9.75 -4.59
C ALA A 78 -2.23 9.53 -6.04
N VAL A 79 -2.36 8.31 -6.57
CA VAL A 79 -2.02 7.99 -7.97
C VAL A 79 -2.91 8.76 -8.96
N ARG A 80 -4.22 8.84 -8.70
CA ARG A 80 -5.13 9.63 -9.56
C ARG A 80 -4.76 11.11 -9.55
N TYR A 81 -4.48 11.66 -8.37
CA TYR A 81 -4.05 13.06 -8.23
C TYR A 81 -2.78 13.34 -9.03
N VAL A 82 -1.76 12.49 -8.89
CA VAL A 82 -0.49 12.61 -9.64
C VAL A 82 -0.71 12.52 -11.15
N ASN A 83 -1.46 11.50 -11.60
CA ASN A 83 -1.72 11.31 -13.04
C ASN A 83 -2.48 12.49 -13.63
N SER A 84 -3.51 13.01 -12.96
CA SER A 84 -4.26 14.18 -13.41
C SER A 84 -3.39 15.44 -13.46
N SER A 85 -2.46 15.58 -12.51
CA SER A 85 -1.50 16.70 -12.50
C SER A 85 -0.54 16.61 -13.68
N PHE A 86 -0.01 15.41 -14.03
CA PHE A 86 0.81 15.24 -15.23
C PHE A 86 0.03 15.49 -16.53
N VAL A 87 -1.24 15.08 -16.61
CA VAL A 87 -2.10 15.40 -17.77
C VAL A 87 -2.22 16.92 -17.93
N ALA A 88 -2.49 17.65 -16.86
CA ALA A 88 -2.63 19.10 -16.91
C ALA A 88 -1.32 19.79 -17.31
N SER A 89 -0.19 19.40 -16.68
CA SER A 89 1.11 20.01 -16.95
C SER A 89 1.62 19.69 -18.37
N PHE A 90 1.47 18.44 -18.84
CA PHE A 90 1.88 18.10 -20.18
C PHE A 90 0.99 18.71 -21.26
N LYS A 91 -0.33 18.84 -20.98
CA LYS A 91 -1.23 19.57 -21.88
C LYS A 91 -0.80 21.01 -22.05
N ASP A 92 -0.42 21.69 -20.97
CA ASP A 92 0.09 23.06 -21.03
C ASP A 92 1.38 23.16 -21.85
N HIS A 93 2.35 22.31 -21.58
CA HIS A 93 3.59 22.19 -22.36
C HIS A 93 3.33 21.88 -23.84
N TRP A 94 2.48 20.89 -24.15
CA TRP A 94 2.17 20.48 -25.52
C TRP A 94 1.50 21.60 -26.32
N THR A 95 0.56 22.35 -25.70
CA THR A 95 -0.21 23.38 -26.39
C THR A 95 0.50 24.72 -26.43
N ARG A 96 1.11 25.18 -25.34
CA ARG A 96 1.70 26.52 -25.25
C ARG A 96 3.16 26.56 -25.67
N GLU A 97 3.96 25.57 -25.29
CA GLU A 97 5.38 25.59 -25.62
C GLU A 97 5.67 24.94 -26.98
N LEU A 98 5.01 23.79 -27.28
CA LEU A 98 5.20 23.11 -28.56
C LEU A 98 4.23 23.56 -29.65
N GLY A 99 3.21 24.37 -29.34
CA GLY A 99 2.25 24.93 -30.30
C GLY A 99 1.35 23.89 -30.97
N ARG A 100 1.12 22.73 -30.32
CA ARG A 100 0.40 21.58 -30.89
C ARG A 100 -1.02 21.46 -30.36
N ALA A 101 -1.94 20.91 -31.18
CA ALA A 101 -3.32 20.68 -30.74
C ALA A 101 -3.40 19.50 -29.75
N TRP A 102 -4.14 19.69 -28.66
CA TRP A 102 -4.44 18.61 -27.72
C TRP A 102 -5.59 17.75 -28.23
N SER A 103 -5.48 16.42 -28.09
CA SER A 103 -6.55 15.48 -28.42
C SER A 103 -6.56 14.31 -27.43
N ASP A 104 -7.64 13.51 -27.45
CA ASP A 104 -7.77 12.32 -26.63
C ASP A 104 -6.67 11.27 -26.95
N GLU A 105 -6.22 11.22 -28.23
CA GLU A 105 -5.12 10.35 -28.66
C GLU A 105 -3.79 10.77 -28.04
N VAL A 106 -3.50 12.07 -27.97
CA VAL A 106 -2.30 12.62 -27.30
C VAL A 106 -2.35 12.31 -25.81
N GLU A 107 -3.52 12.53 -25.17
CA GLU A 107 -3.71 12.20 -23.75
C GLU A 107 -3.51 10.71 -23.45
N ALA A 108 -4.03 9.84 -24.29
CA ALA A 108 -3.86 8.40 -24.14
C ALA A 108 -2.42 7.92 -24.42
N ALA A 109 -1.63 8.70 -25.18
CA ALA A 109 -0.32 8.28 -25.66
C ALA A 109 0.84 8.70 -24.75
N PHE A 110 0.88 9.93 -24.22
CA PHE A 110 2.09 10.49 -23.62
C PHE A 110 2.64 9.71 -22.41
N MET A 111 1.79 9.10 -21.58
CA MET A 111 2.19 8.20 -20.50
C MET A 111 2.02 6.72 -20.83
N ASN A 112 1.75 6.37 -22.09
CA ASN A 112 1.54 4.98 -22.47
C ASN A 112 2.86 4.19 -22.57
N ARG A 113 3.13 3.39 -21.55
CA ARG A 113 4.34 2.55 -21.44
C ARG A 113 4.51 1.49 -22.53
N LYS A 114 3.46 1.17 -23.29
CA LYS A 114 3.50 0.16 -24.35
C LYS A 114 3.97 0.73 -25.70
N LEU A 115 3.95 2.06 -25.85
CA LEU A 115 4.40 2.70 -27.09
C LEU A 115 5.93 2.60 -27.24
N LYS A 116 6.32 2.32 -28.48
CA LYS A 116 7.73 2.24 -28.93
C LYS A 116 7.93 3.17 -30.13
N PRO A 117 9.17 3.55 -30.46
CA PRO A 117 9.49 4.31 -31.67
C PRO A 117 8.78 3.75 -32.90
N GLY A 118 8.18 4.62 -33.71
CA GLY A 118 7.46 4.26 -34.92
C GLY A 118 5.99 3.83 -34.74
N MET A 119 5.50 3.68 -33.50
CA MET A 119 4.08 3.39 -33.26
C MET A 119 3.24 4.70 -33.27
N PRO A 120 1.95 4.64 -33.67
CA PRO A 120 1.03 5.77 -33.55
C PRO A 120 1.02 6.32 -32.11
N GLY A 121 1.12 7.63 -31.96
CA GLY A 121 1.17 8.31 -30.66
C GLY A 121 2.57 8.39 -30.03
N TRP A 122 3.61 7.77 -30.63
CA TRP A 122 4.99 7.85 -30.10
C TRP A 122 5.48 9.29 -29.98
N GLU A 123 5.12 10.19 -30.89
CA GLU A 123 5.52 11.60 -30.85
C GLU A 123 5.15 12.29 -29.53
N ALA A 124 3.94 12.06 -29.02
CA ALA A 124 3.52 12.59 -27.73
C ALA A 124 4.30 11.96 -26.57
N ARG A 125 4.55 10.66 -26.66
CA ARG A 125 5.37 9.92 -25.68
C ARG A 125 6.82 10.42 -25.66
N GLU A 126 7.43 10.58 -26.81
CA GLU A 126 8.81 11.08 -26.96
C GLU A 126 8.93 12.52 -26.44
N ALA A 127 7.99 13.39 -26.81
CA ALA A 127 7.97 14.77 -26.31
C ALA A 127 7.86 14.83 -24.78
N PHE A 128 7.04 13.96 -24.17
CA PHE A 128 6.96 13.87 -22.71
C PHE A 128 8.28 13.38 -22.10
N LEU A 129 8.86 12.30 -22.64
CA LEU A 129 10.09 11.71 -22.10
C LEU A 129 11.30 12.63 -22.21
N SER A 130 11.36 13.47 -23.25
CA SER A 130 12.44 14.43 -23.49
C SER A 130 12.24 15.79 -22.81
N SER A 131 11.05 16.04 -22.22
CA SER A 131 10.76 17.29 -21.51
C SER A 131 11.13 17.22 -20.03
N ASP A 132 11.24 18.39 -19.39
CA ASP A 132 11.36 18.55 -17.94
C ASP A 132 10.01 18.85 -17.27
N VAL A 133 8.91 18.46 -17.92
CA VAL A 133 7.56 18.65 -17.38
C VAL A 133 7.42 18.00 -16.02
N GLY A 134 7.17 18.82 -15.00
CA GLY A 134 6.92 18.42 -13.63
C GLY A 134 5.50 18.83 -13.19
N ILE A 135 5.16 18.47 -11.97
CA ILE A 135 3.83 18.73 -11.39
C ILE A 135 3.89 19.61 -10.12
N GLY A 136 5.05 20.23 -9.85
CA GLY A 136 5.26 21.01 -8.64
C GLY A 136 5.31 20.18 -7.37
N ILE A 137 5.53 18.86 -7.48
CA ILE A 137 5.70 17.90 -6.39
C ILE A 137 7.04 17.20 -6.58
N ASP A 138 7.77 17.01 -5.48
CA ASP A 138 9.12 16.44 -5.53
C ASP A 138 9.12 14.92 -5.42
N LEU A 139 8.34 14.38 -4.49
CA LEU A 139 8.43 12.97 -4.08
C LEU A 139 7.05 12.31 -4.03
N PHE A 140 7.02 11.00 -4.33
CA PHE A 140 6.01 10.07 -3.86
C PHE A 140 6.61 9.24 -2.73
N PHE A 141 5.99 9.27 -1.54
CA PHE A 141 6.46 8.51 -0.39
C PHE A 141 5.36 7.63 0.20
N GLY A 142 5.52 6.30 0.10
CA GLY A 142 4.54 5.30 0.49
C GLY A 142 3.75 4.73 -0.69
N GLY A 143 2.64 4.09 -0.42
CA GLY A 143 1.85 3.37 -1.42
C GLY A 143 2.36 1.95 -1.66
N GLY A 144 2.17 1.41 -2.86
CA GLY A 144 2.56 0.05 -3.21
C GLY A 144 3.58 -0.01 -4.34
N GLN A 145 4.33 -1.10 -4.38
CA GLN A 145 5.31 -1.38 -5.44
C GLN A 145 4.68 -1.35 -6.83
N TYR A 146 3.47 -1.89 -6.97
CA TYR A 146 2.72 -1.88 -8.23
C TYR A 146 2.55 -0.45 -8.75
N ASP A 147 2.19 0.47 -7.87
CA ASP A 147 1.88 1.86 -8.24
C ASP A 147 3.14 2.61 -8.67
N LEU A 148 4.24 2.52 -7.92
CA LEU A 148 5.48 3.19 -8.28
C LEU A 148 6.18 2.54 -9.48
N ASN A 149 6.11 1.22 -9.63
CA ASN A 149 6.57 0.57 -10.85
C ASN A 149 5.81 1.08 -12.08
N ARG A 150 4.49 1.27 -11.94
CA ARG A 150 3.68 1.85 -13.01
C ARG A 150 4.09 3.30 -13.30
N GLN A 151 4.31 4.13 -12.28
CA GLN A 151 4.80 5.51 -12.44
C GLN A 151 6.16 5.53 -13.14
N ALA A 152 7.10 4.67 -12.73
CA ALA A 152 8.40 4.53 -13.36
C ALA A 152 8.30 4.18 -14.85
N GLN A 153 7.46 3.19 -15.19
CA GLN A 153 7.22 2.78 -16.58
C GLN A 153 6.48 3.86 -17.40
N GLN A 154 5.65 4.68 -16.79
CA GLN A 154 5.01 5.84 -17.42
C GLN A 154 6.01 6.96 -17.70
N GLY A 155 7.18 6.97 -17.04
CA GLY A 155 8.21 7.99 -17.19
C GLY A 155 7.98 9.21 -16.31
N THR A 156 7.15 9.09 -15.28
CA THR A 156 6.87 10.15 -14.31
C THR A 156 7.86 10.23 -13.17
N LEU A 157 8.71 9.18 -12.99
CA LEU A 157 9.79 9.16 -12.01
C LEU A 157 11.15 9.34 -12.71
N THR A 158 12.10 9.94 -11.97
CA THR A 158 13.49 10.12 -12.37
C THR A 158 14.41 9.27 -11.48
N PRO A 159 15.64 8.91 -11.92
CA PRO A 159 16.60 8.27 -11.06
C PRO A 159 16.90 9.07 -9.79
N THR A 160 16.96 8.38 -8.65
CA THR A 160 17.20 9.01 -7.35
C THR A 160 18.67 9.40 -7.14
N GLY A 161 19.59 8.74 -7.83
CA GLY A 161 21.03 8.86 -7.67
C GLY A 161 21.63 7.94 -6.61
N LEU A 162 20.83 7.10 -5.94
CA LEU A 162 21.34 6.17 -4.90
C LEU A 162 22.25 5.08 -5.48
N ARG A 163 22.04 4.65 -6.72
CA ARG A 163 22.87 3.62 -7.39
C ARG A 163 24.08 4.17 -8.14
N ASP A 164 24.16 5.47 -8.31
CA ASP A 164 25.31 6.09 -8.94
C ASP A 164 26.41 6.37 -7.90
N PRO A 165 27.52 5.58 -7.89
CA PRO A 165 28.62 5.78 -6.94
C PRO A 165 29.34 7.12 -7.18
N ASP A 166 29.19 7.68 -8.37
CA ASP A 166 29.73 8.98 -8.75
C ASP A 166 28.75 10.13 -8.51
N SER A 167 27.54 9.81 -8.02
CA SER A 167 26.56 10.82 -7.66
C SER A 167 27.14 11.79 -6.64
N LYS A 168 26.81 13.07 -6.81
CA LYS A 168 27.14 14.11 -5.83
C LYS A 168 26.67 13.81 -4.42
N LEU A 169 25.67 12.89 -4.27
CA LEU A 169 25.20 12.39 -2.98
C LEU A 169 26.26 11.61 -2.18
N TYR A 170 27.28 11.06 -2.82
CA TYR A 170 28.30 10.20 -2.21
C TYR A 170 29.70 10.77 -2.25
N ARG A 171 29.99 11.66 -3.19
CA ARG A 171 31.28 12.36 -3.19
C ARG A 171 31.26 13.33 -2.04
N GLY A 172 32.23 13.19 -1.14
CA GLY A 172 32.51 14.19 -0.12
C GLY A 172 32.55 15.54 -0.82
N ASP A 173 31.66 16.39 -0.43
CA ASP A 173 31.16 17.55 -1.13
C ASP A 173 32.27 18.58 -1.47
N PRO A 174 32.84 18.60 -2.70
CA PRO A 174 33.79 19.63 -3.09
C PRO A 174 33.14 21.02 -3.20
N GLU A 175 31.80 21.09 -3.28
CA GLU A 175 31.02 22.31 -3.45
C GLU A 175 30.18 22.69 -2.23
N GLY A 176 30.28 21.95 -1.09
CA GLY A 176 29.53 22.25 0.13
C GLY A 176 28.10 21.73 0.15
N TRP A 177 27.74 20.79 -0.72
CA TRP A 177 26.38 20.34 -0.96
C TRP A 177 25.80 19.43 0.11
N LEU A 178 26.58 18.44 0.56
CA LEU A 178 26.19 17.47 1.57
C LEU A 178 26.43 17.96 2.98
N TYR A 179 27.40 18.82 3.16
CA TYR A 179 27.85 19.31 4.44
C TYR A 179 27.72 20.83 4.57
N GLY A 180 27.24 21.52 3.54
CA GLY A 180 27.02 22.95 3.50
C GLY A 180 28.23 23.75 4.02
N SER A 181 27.99 24.79 4.75
CA SER A 181 29.01 25.59 5.44
C SER A 181 29.43 25.02 6.82
N LEU A 182 29.19 23.71 7.09
CA LEU A 182 29.62 23.10 8.33
C LEU A 182 31.16 23.07 8.38
N ASP A 183 31.73 23.77 9.33
CA ASP A 183 33.14 23.67 9.62
C ASP A 183 33.54 22.28 10.16
N GLU A 184 34.82 21.93 10.06
CA GLU A 184 35.36 20.63 10.46
C GLU A 184 35.05 20.30 11.93
N ALA A 185 35.04 21.29 12.82
CA ALA A 185 34.75 21.12 14.24
C ALA A 185 33.30 20.70 14.48
N ARG A 186 32.36 21.26 13.69
CA ARG A 186 30.94 20.94 13.76
C ARG A 186 30.62 19.57 13.11
N ARG A 187 31.33 19.21 12.06
CA ARG A 187 31.29 17.86 11.49
C ARG A 187 31.77 16.82 12.50
N GLN A 188 32.86 17.07 13.19
CA GLN A 188 33.45 16.19 14.19
C GLN A 188 32.57 16.07 15.44
N ALA A 189 31.89 17.16 15.83
CA ALA A 189 30.95 17.16 16.95
C ALA A 189 29.67 16.34 16.67
N LEU A 190 29.20 16.35 15.42
CA LEU A 190 28.02 15.58 15.00
C LEU A 190 28.31 14.09 14.71
N TYR A 191 29.57 13.76 14.40
CA TYR A 191 30.02 12.40 14.06
C TYR A 191 31.32 12.02 14.78
N PRO A 192 31.36 12.00 16.11
CA PRO A 192 32.60 11.88 16.89
C PRO A 192 33.35 10.55 16.77
N SER A 193 32.71 9.52 16.23
CA SER A 193 33.24 8.14 16.18
C SER A 193 33.63 7.65 14.78
N ARG A 194 33.58 8.49 13.75
CA ARG A 194 33.97 8.11 12.40
C ARG A 194 35.28 8.80 11.99
N GLU A 195 36.36 8.04 12.10
CA GLU A 195 37.57 8.34 11.37
C GLU A 195 37.22 8.46 9.86
N ARG A 196 37.40 9.65 9.34
CA ARG A 196 37.60 10.11 7.95
C ARG A 196 37.34 9.13 6.80
N GLU A 197 36.25 8.39 6.77
CA GLU A 197 35.80 7.89 5.48
C GLU A 197 34.75 8.86 4.93
N PRO A 198 35.02 9.49 3.75
CA PRO A 198 33.97 10.20 3.03
C PRO A 198 32.87 9.18 2.79
N GLU A 199 31.59 9.59 2.85
CA GLU A 199 30.47 8.67 2.72
C GLU A 199 30.28 8.01 1.32
N PRO A 200 31.25 7.26 0.78
CA PRO A 200 30.99 6.16 -0.14
C PRO A 200 30.25 5.04 0.59
N SER A 201 30.02 5.20 1.92
CA SER A 201 29.49 4.17 2.76
C SER A 201 28.05 3.81 2.39
N LEU A 202 27.16 4.76 2.15
CA LEU A 202 25.75 4.41 1.91
C LEU A 202 25.55 3.62 0.60
N HIS A 203 26.21 3.99 -0.49
CA HIS A 203 26.16 3.19 -1.72
C HIS A 203 26.76 1.80 -1.50
N ARG A 204 27.94 1.70 -0.86
CA ARG A 204 28.60 0.44 -0.56
C ARG A 204 27.81 -0.40 0.43
N GLU A 205 27.19 0.22 1.44
CA GLU A 205 26.27 -0.43 2.37
C GLU A 205 25.05 -1.00 1.65
N LEU A 206 24.38 -0.18 0.84
CA LEU A 206 23.16 -0.59 0.17
C LEU A 206 23.40 -1.63 -0.93
N PHE A 207 24.47 -1.49 -1.74
CA PHE A 207 24.65 -2.22 -3.00
C PHE A 207 25.99 -2.94 -3.15
N GLY A 208 26.88 -2.91 -2.15
CA GLY A 208 28.21 -3.53 -2.20
C GLY A 208 28.17 -5.06 -2.13
N GLU A 209 29.30 -5.67 -1.78
CA GLU A 209 29.46 -7.15 -1.72
C GLU A 209 28.48 -7.82 -0.75
N ARG A 210 28.09 -7.12 0.33
CA ARG A 210 27.09 -7.57 1.29
C ARG A 210 25.97 -6.53 1.37
N PRO A 211 25.09 -6.49 0.37
CA PRO A 211 24.08 -5.46 0.27
C PRO A 211 23.12 -5.50 1.48
N GLN A 212 22.84 -4.31 2.03
CA GLN A 212 21.91 -4.18 3.15
C GLN A 212 20.45 -4.17 2.69
N ILE A 213 20.21 -3.89 1.40
CA ILE A 213 18.88 -4.03 0.79
C ILE A 213 18.93 -5.09 -0.31
N LEU A 214 17.88 -5.87 -0.42
CA LEU A 214 17.73 -6.88 -1.47
C LEU A 214 16.78 -6.37 -2.56
N GLN A 215 17.09 -6.70 -3.82
CA GLN A 215 16.27 -6.27 -4.94
C GLN A 215 14.93 -7.00 -4.99
N ALA A 216 14.93 -8.28 -4.66
CA ALA A 216 13.74 -9.10 -4.63
C ALA A 216 13.92 -10.27 -3.66
N VAL A 217 12.83 -10.71 -3.04
CA VAL A 217 12.78 -11.93 -2.21
C VAL A 217 11.42 -12.57 -2.38
N GLY A 218 11.37 -13.90 -2.46
CA GLY A 218 10.12 -14.64 -2.58
C GLY A 218 9.25 -14.23 -3.78
N GLY A 219 9.85 -13.72 -4.86
CA GLY A 219 9.15 -13.23 -6.05
C GLY A 219 8.64 -11.79 -5.99
N GLU A 220 8.68 -11.13 -4.82
CA GLU A 220 8.39 -9.69 -4.70
C GLU A 220 9.63 -8.85 -5.01
N VAL A 221 9.45 -7.81 -5.82
CA VAL A 221 10.51 -6.84 -6.16
C VAL A 221 10.44 -5.68 -5.18
N TRP A 222 11.54 -5.36 -4.51
CA TRP A 222 11.58 -4.34 -3.46
C TRP A 222 12.15 -2.98 -3.91
N TYR A 223 12.89 -2.94 -5.01
CA TYR A 223 13.33 -1.69 -5.63
C TYR A 223 13.54 -1.84 -7.15
N ASP A 224 13.48 -0.71 -7.85
CA ASP A 224 13.68 -0.64 -9.29
C ASP A 224 15.17 -0.73 -9.66
N PRO A 225 15.58 -1.64 -10.57
CA PRO A 225 16.96 -1.74 -11.01
C PRO A 225 17.49 -0.47 -11.72
N ASP A 226 16.59 0.36 -12.27
CA ASP A 226 16.92 1.61 -12.95
C ASP A 226 16.96 2.83 -12.02
N ASP A 227 17.05 2.60 -10.68
CA ASP A 227 17.23 3.65 -9.66
C ASP A 227 16.05 4.64 -9.51
N ARG A 228 14.83 4.29 -9.95
CA ARG A 228 13.69 5.22 -9.96
C ARG A 228 12.86 5.19 -8.68
N TYR A 229 12.84 4.06 -7.96
CA TYR A 229 12.18 3.94 -6.66
C TYR A 229 12.82 2.85 -5.79
N TYR A 230 12.65 2.99 -4.46
CA TYR A 230 13.14 2.06 -3.44
C TYR A 230 12.06 1.78 -2.41
N GLY A 231 11.93 0.51 -1.99
CA GLY A 231 11.19 0.17 -0.78
C GLY A 231 11.86 0.76 0.45
N THR A 232 11.08 1.37 1.34
CA THR A 232 11.59 2.09 2.51
C THR A 232 11.34 1.38 3.83
N CYS A 233 10.26 0.63 3.89
CA CYS A 233 9.94 -0.28 4.99
C CYS A 233 9.17 -1.48 4.43
N PHE A 234 9.20 -2.58 5.17
CA PHE A 234 8.39 -3.74 4.84
C PHE A 234 6.93 -3.52 5.17
N SER A 235 6.09 -4.17 4.38
CA SER A 235 4.65 -4.25 4.53
C SER A 235 4.24 -5.70 4.52
N SER A 236 3.53 -6.14 5.53
CA SER A 236 2.87 -7.42 5.56
C SER A 236 1.35 -7.25 5.68
N PHE A 237 0.62 -8.24 5.19
CA PHE A 237 -0.83 -8.22 5.14
C PHE A 237 -1.35 -9.38 5.94
N GLY A 238 -2.36 -9.13 6.78
CA GLY A 238 -2.78 -10.12 7.73
C GLY A 238 -4.18 -9.88 8.29
N ILE A 239 -4.45 -10.62 9.34
CA ILE A 239 -5.75 -10.71 10.00
C ILE A 239 -5.68 -9.97 11.33
N CYS A 240 -6.64 -9.07 11.54
CA CYS A 240 -7.01 -8.56 12.84
C CYS A 240 -8.14 -9.42 13.38
N GLU A 241 -8.07 -9.81 14.66
CA GLU A 241 -9.11 -10.60 15.29
C GLU A 241 -9.35 -10.18 16.74
N ASN A 242 -10.62 -10.19 17.15
CA ASN A 242 -11.06 -9.91 18.52
C ASN A 242 -11.37 -11.23 19.23
N VAL A 243 -10.53 -11.59 20.19
CA VAL A 243 -10.61 -12.90 20.87
C VAL A 243 -11.88 -13.07 21.70
N ASP A 244 -12.44 -12.00 22.26
CA ASP A 244 -13.69 -12.07 23.01
C ASP A 244 -14.89 -12.36 22.10
N ARG A 245 -14.92 -11.69 20.93
CA ARG A 245 -15.95 -11.93 19.91
C ARG A 245 -15.86 -13.33 19.36
N LEU A 246 -14.65 -13.82 19.07
CA LEU A 246 -14.45 -15.17 18.55
C LEU A 246 -14.89 -16.24 19.56
N ARG A 247 -14.58 -16.06 20.86
CA ARG A 247 -15.10 -16.95 21.91
C ARG A 247 -16.63 -16.95 21.97
N ALA A 248 -17.25 -15.77 21.86
CA ALA A 248 -18.71 -15.65 21.80
C ALA A 248 -19.34 -16.33 20.58
N LEU A 249 -18.58 -16.51 19.49
CA LEU A 249 -18.98 -17.24 18.28
C LEU A 249 -18.66 -18.76 18.36
N GLY A 250 -18.15 -19.25 19.49
CA GLY A 250 -17.86 -20.67 19.70
C GLY A 250 -16.50 -21.11 19.15
N PHE A 251 -15.53 -20.22 18.98
CA PHE A 251 -14.14 -20.61 18.72
C PHE A 251 -13.45 -20.98 20.03
N GLU A 252 -12.79 -22.11 20.05
CA GLU A 252 -12.02 -22.62 21.19
C GLU A 252 -10.52 -22.44 20.94
N PHE A 253 -9.81 -21.78 21.85
CA PHE A 253 -8.35 -21.55 21.77
C PHE A 253 -7.80 -21.18 23.14
N ALA A 254 -6.50 -21.40 23.35
CA ALA A 254 -5.80 -21.10 24.59
C ALA A 254 -5.76 -19.58 24.88
N GLU A 255 -5.59 -19.22 26.13
CA GLU A 255 -5.35 -17.83 26.51
C GLU A 255 -4.04 -17.31 25.90
N GLY A 256 -4.08 -16.13 25.32
CA GLY A 256 -2.93 -15.53 24.62
C GLY A 256 -2.70 -16.05 23.19
N ASP A 257 -3.49 -17.03 22.74
CA ASP A 257 -3.48 -17.49 21.34
C ASP A 257 -4.61 -16.81 20.54
N TYR A 258 -4.59 -17.05 19.23
CA TYR A 258 -5.59 -16.55 18.27
C TYR A 258 -6.00 -17.70 17.32
N PRO A 259 -7.30 -17.90 17.02
CA PRO A 259 -7.77 -19.08 16.28
C PRO A 259 -7.66 -18.98 14.76
N LEU A 260 -7.66 -17.76 14.17
CA LEU A 260 -7.67 -17.58 12.72
C LEU A 260 -6.21 -17.58 12.21
N LYS A 261 -5.68 -18.71 11.76
CA LYS A 261 -4.28 -18.88 11.34
C LYS A 261 -4.06 -18.68 9.84
N SER A 262 -5.13 -18.76 9.04
CA SER A 262 -5.13 -18.75 7.58
C SER A 262 -6.14 -17.75 7.04
N TRP A 263 -5.90 -17.20 5.85
CA TRP A 263 -6.91 -16.42 5.14
C TRP A 263 -8.21 -17.20 4.93
N ARG A 264 -8.13 -18.51 4.77
CA ARG A 264 -9.29 -19.41 4.61
C ARG A 264 -10.20 -19.39 5.82
N ASP A 265 -9.66 -19.15 7.02
CA ASP A 265 -10.44 -19.13 8.25
C ASP A 265 -11.46 -17.98 8.27
N LEU A 266 -11.22 -16.90 7.51
CA LEU A 266 -12.21 -15.82 7.32
C LEU A 266 -13.47 -16.27 6.56
N ALA A 267 -13.44 -17.43 5.89
CA ALA A 267 -14.60 -18.03 5.24
C ALA A 267 -15.41 -18.97 6.15
N ASP A 268 -15.02 -19.17 7.42
CA ASP A 268 -15.76 -20.00 8.38
C ASP A 268 -17.21 -19.49 8.50
N PRO A 269 -18.22 -20.34 8.36
CA PRO A 269 -19.63 -19.95 8.44
C PRO A 269 -20.03 -19.25 9.75
N ARG A 270 -19.34 -19.54 10.86
CA ARG A 270 -19.56 -18.86 12.16
C ARG A 270 -19.25 -17.36 12.09
N LEU A 271 -18.42 -16.94 11.13
CA LEU A 271 -18.08 -15.54 10.89
C LEU A 271 -19.08 -14.80 9.97
N PHE A 272 -20.24 -15.38 9.66
CA PHE A 272 -21.25 -14.68 8.86
C PHE A 272 -21.65 -13.35 9.50
N GLY A 273 -21.45 -12.24 8.78
CA GLY A 273 -21.69 -10.89 9.27
C GLY A 273 -20.70 -10.40 10.34
N GLN A 274 -19.54 -11.06 10.50
CA GLN A 274 -18.54 -10.75 11.52
C GLN A 274 -17.16 -10.40 10.97
N VAL A 275 -17.03 -10.29 9.64
CA VAL A 275 -15.78 -9.89 8.99
C VAL A 275 -15.87 -8.44 8.55
N GLY A 276 -14.86 -7.64 8.90
CA GLY A 276 -14.66 -6.28 8.40
C GLY A 276 -13.74 -6.27 7.18
N ALA A 277 -14.15 -5.57 6.13
CA ALA A 277 -13.34 -5.38 4.93
C ALA A 277 -13.41 -3.94 4.44
N ALA A 278 -12.49 -3.55 3.53
CA ALA A 278 -12.53 -2.24 2.91
C ALA A 278 -12.52 -2.33 1.37
N ASP A 279 -12.94 -1.25 0.72
CA ASP A 279 -12.99 -1.12 -0.74
C ASP A 279 -11.56 -1.21 -1.32
N PRO A 280 -11.24 -2.25 -2.11
CA PRO A 280 -9.93 -2.41 -2.71
C PRO A 280 -9.58 -1.29 -3.70
N THR A 281 -10.57 -0.57 -4.25
CA THR A 281 -10.34 0.56 -5.16
C THR A 281 -9.91 1.84 -4.46
N LYS A 282 -10.02 1.88 -3.13
CA LYS A 282 -9.63 3.00 -2.28
C LYS A 282 -8.32 2.75 -1.53
N SER A 283 -7.97 1.48 -1.33
CA SER A 283 -6.78 1.07 -0.57
C SER A 283 -5.97 0.04 -1.32
N GLY A 284 -4.72 0.37 -1.64
CA GLY A 284 -3.74 -0.56 -2.20
C GLY A 284 -3.44 -1.72 -1.24
N SER A 285 -3.38 -1.45 0.07
CA SER A 285 -3.15 -2.49 1.09
C SER A 285 -4.27 -3.52 1.14
N ILE A 286 -5.53 -3.08 1.05
CA ILE A 286 -6.67 -4.01 1.02
C ILE A 286 -6.70 -4.80 -0.29
N ASN A 287 -6.39 -4.16 -1.42
CA ASN A 287 -6.27 -4.89 -2.67
C ASN A 287 -5.15 -5.95 -2.59
N LYS A 288 -4.04 -5.63 -1.91
CA LYS A 288 -2.95 -6.58 -1.66
C LYS A 288 -3.39 -7.73 -0.73
N CYS A 289 -4.21 -7.48 0.29
CA CYS A 289 -4.81 -8.55 1.10
C CYS A 289 -5.62 -9.52 0.21
N PHE A 290 -6.49 -9.00 -0.64
CA PHE A 290 -7.24 -9.84 -1.58
C PHE A 290 -6.30 -10.58 -2.55
N GLU A 291 -5.27 -9.93 -3.06
CA GLU A 291 -4.28 -10.58 -3.92
C GLU A 291 -3.57 -11.73 -3.20
N MET A 292 -3.22 -11.58 -1.91
CA MET A 292 -2.58 -12.66 -1.13
C MET A 292 -3.52 -13.85 -0.93
N MET A 293 -4.78 -13.60 -0.62
CA MET A 293 -5.81 -14.65 -0.55
C MET A 293 -5.94 -15.40 -1.88
N ILE A 294 -5.95 -14.65 -3.00
CA ILE A 294 -6.03 -15.24 -4.35
C ILE A 294 -4.76 -16.04 -4.66
N GLN A 295 -3.58 -15.47 -4.41
CA GLN A 295 -2.30 -16.16 -4.61
C GLN A 295 -2.25 -17.48 -3.81
N ARG A 296 -2.60 -17.45 -2.53
CA ARG A 296 -2.62 -18.65 -1.69
C ARG A 296 -3.65 -19.66 -2.18
N GLY A 297 -4.87 -19.21 -2.47
CA GLY A 297 -5.92 -20.09 -3.01
C GLY A 297 -5.52 -20.74 -4.33
N MET A 298 -4.86 -19.99 -5.21
CA MET A 298 -4.32 -20.51 -6.47
C MET A 298 -3.19 -21.51 -6.25
N GLN A 299 -2.25 -21.24 -5.33
CA GLN A 299 -1.16 -22.17 -5.01
C GLN A 299 -1.70 -23.50 -4.47
N ASP A 300 -2.66 -23.46 -3.54
CA ASP A 300 -3.31 -24.64 -2.98
C ASP A 300 -4.04 -25.46 -4.05
N SER A 301 -4.72 -24.78 -4.96
CA SER A 301 -5.47 -25.44 -6.05
C SER A 301 -4.52 -26.02 -7.11
N TYR A 302 -3.54 -25.24 -7.54
CA TYR A 302 -2.53 -25.69 -8.51
C TYR A 302 -1.76 -26.89 -8.04
N ALA A 303 -1.34 -26.92 -6.75
CA ALA A 303 -0.64 -28.05 -6.15
C ALA A 303 -1.43 -29.36 -6.24
N ARG A 304 -2.77 -29.31 -6.15
CA ARG A 304 -3.62 -30.50 -6.35
C ARG A 304 -3.63 -31.01 -7.78
N SER A 305 -3.43 -30.14 -8.76
CA SER A 305 -3.42 -30.43 -10.18
C SER A 305 -2.03 -30.73 -10.74
N GLU A 306 -0.96 -30.46 -9.98
CA GLU A 306 0.43 -30.51 -10.46
C GLU A 306 0.81 -31.88 -11.03
N ALA A 307 0.38 -32.96 -10.40
CA ALA A 307 0.64 -34.33 -10.88
C ALA A 307 -0.02 -34.57 -12.25
N GLN A 308 -1.22 -34.05 -12.49
CA GLN A 308 -1.93 -34.18 -13.75
C GLN A 308 -1.26 -33.33 -14.85
N VAL A 309 -0.79 -32.13 -14.51
CA VAL A 309 -0.03 -31.26 -15.42
C VAL A 309 1.28 -31.95 -15.83
N ARG A 310 2.04 -32.49 -14.87
CA ARG A 310 3.28 -33.24 -15.16
C ARG A 310 3.05 -34.49 -16.01
N ALA A 311 1.92 -35.16 -15.83
CA ALA A 311 1.54 -36.32 -16.62
C ALA A 311 0.96 -35.99 -18.00
N GLY A 312 0.77 -34.70 -18.33
CA GLY A 312 0.13 -34.23 -19.57
C GLY A 312 -1.38 -34.50 -19.63
N ALA A 313 -2.00 -34.89 -18.51
CA ALA A 313 -3.46 -35.13 -18.43
C ALA A 313 -4.26 -33.81 -18.27
N MET A 314 -3.59 -32.72 -17.91
CA MET A 314 -4.13 -31.37 -17.81
C MET A 314 -3.07 -30.38 -18.31
N THR A 315 -3.48 -29.34 -19.00
CA THR A 315 -2.58 -28.25 -19.38
C THR A 315 -2.35 -27.30 -18.20
N GLU A 316 -1.21 -26.61 -18.17
CA GLU A 316 -0.95 -25.56 -17.17
C GLU A 316 -2.03 -24.47 -17.19
N ARG A 317 -2.55 -24.10 -18.37
CA ARG A 317 -3.64 -23.15 -18.54
C ARG A 317 -4.90 -23.60 -17.80
N GLU A 318 -5.31 -24.85 -18.02
CA GLU A 318 -6.50 -25.40 -17.35
C GLU A 318 -6.32 -25.46 -15.83
N ALA A 319 -5.13 -25.82 -15.37
CA ALA A 319 -4.81 -25.81 -13.93
C ALA A 319 -4.86 -24.41 -13.33
N LEU A 320 -4.34 -23.38 -14.03
CA LEU A 320 -4.41 -21.99 -13.58
C LEU A 320 -5.84 -21.42 -13.64
N ASP A 321 -6.65 -21.78 -14.66
CA ASP A 321 -8.05 -21.40 -14.74
C ASP A 321 -8.86 -21.98 -13.58
N GLN A 322 -8.63 -23.26 -13.23
CA GLN A 322 -9.25 -23.88 -12.08
C GLN A 322 -8.78 -23.25 -10.77
N ALA A 323 -7.48 -22.98 -10.64
CA ALA A 323 -6.91 -22.34 -9.46
C ALA A 323 -7.48 -20.94 -9.23
N TRP A 324 -7.65 -20.16 -10.28
CA TRP A 324 -8.30 -18.84 -10.23
C TRP A 324 -9.77 -18.97 -9.78
N GLN A 325 -10.50 -19.92 -10.34
CA GLN A 325 -11.89 -20.20 -9.98
C GLN A 325 -12.01 -20.50 -8.48
N ASP A 326 -11.19 -21.43 -7.96
CA ASP A 326 -11.20 -21.83 -6.55
C ASP A 326 -10.85 -20.67 -5.62
N ALA A 327 -9.84 -19.88 -6.00
CA ALA A 327 -9.44 -18.70 -5.23
C ALA A 327 -10.55 -17.63 -5.18
N MET A 328 -11.22 -17.38 -6.30
CA MET A 328 -12.32 -16.40 -6.33
C MET A 328 -13.56 -16.89 -5.57
N VAL A 329 -13.80 -18.19 -5.49
CA VAL A 329 -14.84 -18.74 -4.60
C VAL A 329 -14.54 -18.44 -3.15
N LEU A 330 -13.27 -18.59 -2.70
CA LEU A 330 -12.86 -18.21 -1.35
C LEU A 330 -13.12 -16.71 -1.09
N ILE A 331 -12.79 -15.84 -2.04
CA ILE A 331 -13.07 -14.39 -1.91
C ILE A 331 -14.58 -14.13 -1.77
N LYS A 332 -15.44 -14.84 -2.51
CA LYS A 332 -16.89 -14.72 -2.37
C LYS A 332 -17.40 -15.17 -0.99
N GLN A 333 -16.86 -16.26 -0.45
CA GLN A 333 -17.22 -16.76 0.88
C GLN A 333 -16.81 -15.74 1.96
N ILE A 334 -15.60 -15.21 1.91
CA ILE A 334 -15.12 -14.15 2.82
C ILE A 334 -15.97 -12.89 2.66
N GLY A 335 -16.27 -12.49 1.43
CA GLY A 335 -17.16 -11.36 1.13
C GLY A 335 -18.57 -11.58 1.64
N GLY A 336 -19.10 -12.80 1.54
CA GLY A 336 -20.38 -13.21 2.11
C GLY A 336 -20.42 -13.14 3.63
N ASN A 337 -19.30 -13.40 4.30
CA ASN A 337 -19.12 -13.23 5.75
C ASN A 337 -18.92 -11.77 6.17
N SER A 338 -18.68 -10.85 5.23
CA SER A 338 -18.43 -9.45 5.57
C SER A 338 -19.68 -8.76 6.09
N SER A 339 -19.54 -8.04 7.21
CA SER A 339 -20.58 -7.18 7.76
C SER A 339 -20.79 -5.94 6.90
N TYR A 340 -19.68 -5.38 6.42
CA TYR A 340 -19.63 -4.18 5.59
C TYR A 340 -18.31 -4.13 4.80
N LEU A 341 -18.27 -3.24 3.79
CA LEU A 341 -17.03 -2.77 3.17
C LEU A 341 -16.91 -1.25 3.34
N THR A 342 -15.90 -0.81 4.10
CA THR A 342 -15.64 0.62 4.35
C THR A 342 -14.75 1.24 3.29
N PHE A 343 -14.75 2.56 3.18
CA PHE A 343 -13.82 3.30 2.32
C PHE A 343 -12.42 3.49 2.93
N SER A 344 -12.26 3.22 4.23
CA SER A 344 -11.00 3.41 4.96
C SER A 344 -10.46 2.10 5.50
N ALA A 345 -9.26 1.71 5.03
CA ALA A 345 -8.56 0.52 5.53
C ALA A 345 -8.26 0.59 7.03
N SER A 346 -7.97 1.79 7.56
CA SER A 346 -7.67 1.99 8.99
C SER A 346 -8.89 1.82 9.90
N LYS A 347 -10.12 1.87 9.34
CA LYS A 347 -11.34 1.64 10.12
C LYS A 347 -11.49 0.17 10.54
N VAL A 348 -11.06 -0.77 9.71
CA VAL A 348 -11.24 -2.21 9.98
C VAL A 348 -10.61 -2.63 11.31
N PRO A 349 -9.33 -2.34 11.63
CA PRO A 349 -8.76 -2.66 12.94
C PRO A 349 -9.49 -2.00 14.11
N VAL A 350 -10.00 -0.76 13.94
CA VAL A 350 -10.77 -0.05 14.97
C VAL A 350 -12.08 -0.79 15.28
N ASP A 351 -12.79 -1.26 14.25
CA ASP A 351 -14.03 -1.99 14.41
C ASP A 351 -13.82 -3.39 15.01
N VAL A 352 -12.68 -4.03 14.70
CA VAL A 352 -12.28 -5.28 15.35
C VAL A 352 -11.95 -5.04 16.82
N ALA A 353 -11.14 -4.02 17.14
CA ALA A 353 -10.78 -3.68 18.52
C ALA A 353 -12.02 -3.37 19.38
N SER A 354 -12.97 -2.62 18.84
CA SER A 354 -14.24 -2.29 19.53
C SER A 354 -15.22 -3.47 19.62
N GLY A 355 -14.94 -4.62 18.99
CA GLY A 355 -15.82 -5.78 18.93
C GLY A 355 -17.05 -5.59 18.03
N GLN A 356 -17.08 -4.59 17.17
CA GLN A 356 -18.16 -4.41 16.19
C GLN A 356 -18.16 -5.56 15.17
N VAL A 357 -16.97 -6.07 14.81
CA VAL A 357 -16.76 -7.30 14.05
C VAL A 357 -15.75 -8.20 14.76
N ALA A 358 -15.78 -9.49 14.46
CA ALA A 358 -14.89 -10.46 15.11
C ALA A 358 -13.49 -10.49 14.45
N ALA A 359 -13.42 -10.27 13.15
CA ALA A 359 -12.17 -10.31 12.40
C ALA A 359 -12.20 -9.35 11.20
N GLY A 360 -11.03 -9.08 10.63
CA GLY A 360 -10.92 -8.30 9.41
C GLY A 360 -9.50 -8.30 8.84
N MET A 361 -9.37 -7.91 7.58
CA MET A 361 -8.07 -7.83 6.91
C MET A 361 -7.42 -6.46 7.11
N SER A 362 -6.10 -6.44 7.30
CA SER A 362 -5.35 -5.21 7.50
C SER A 362 -3.89 -5.33 7.03
N ILE A 363 -3.27 -4.18 6.81
CA ILE A 363 -1.81 -4.06 6.75
C ILE A 363 -1.26 -4.00 8.18
N ASP A 364 -0.04 -4.48 8.38
CA ASP A 364 0.67 -4.57 9.67
C ASP A 364 0.59 -3.29 10.51
N PHE A 365 0.91 -2.14 9.92
CA PHE A 365 0.91 -0.86 10.62
C PHE A 365 -0.42 -0.55 11.33
N TYR A 366 -1.54 -0.64 10.62
CA TYR A 366 -2.84 -0.34 11.21
C TYR A 366 -3.24 -1.39 12.24
N GLY A 367 -2.98 -2.67 11.94
CA GLY A 367 -3.29 -3.78 12.84
C GLY A 367 -2.51 -3.70 14.14
N GLN A 368 -1.19 -3.55 14.06
CA GLN A 368 -0.30 -3.48 15.23
C GLN A 368 -0.55 -2.23 16.08
N SER A 369 -0.65 -1.06 15.42
CA SER A 369 -0.90 0.20 16.15
C SER A 369 -2.23 0.18 16.89
N GLN A 370 -3.27 -0.41 16.31
CA GLN A 370 -4.57 -0.51 16.96
C GLN A 370 -4.56 -1.53 18.11
N ALA A 371 -3.86 -2.66 17.94
CA ALA A 371 -3.69 -3.65 19.00
C ALA A 371 -2.92 -3.08 20.20
N GLU A 372 -1.85 -2.32 19.97
CA GLU A 372 -1.10 -1.62 21.02
C GLU A 372 -1.97 -0.58 21.72
N TRP A 373 -2.71 0.23 20.94
CA TRP A 373 -3.58 1.26 21.50
C TRP A 373 -4.66 0.64 22.40
N GLU A 374 -5.28 -0.43 21.94
CA GLU A 374 -6.35 -1.14 22.66
C GLU A 374 -5.81 -1.75 23.96
N GLU A 375 -4.68 -2.47 23.92
CA GLU A 375 -4.04 -3.07 25.08
C GLU A 375 -3.73 -2.03 26.17
N ARG A 376 -3.23 -0.84 25.78
CA ARG A 376 -2.92 0.26 26.72
C ARG A 376 -4.16 0.87 27.37
N HIS A 377 -5.31 0.92 26.66
CA HIS A 377 -6.52 1.57 27.17
C HIS A 377 -7.46 0.59 27.90
N VAL A 378 -7.51 -0.66 27.47
CA VAL A 378 -8.32 -1.72 28.11
C VAL A 378 -7.58 -2.43 29.23
N GLY A 379 -6.23 -2.33 29.25
CA GLY A 379 -5.37 -2.98 30.25
C GLY A 379 -5.15 -4.48 30.01
N ARG A 380 -5.67 -5.03 28.91
CA ARG A 380 -5.41 -6.40 28.43
C ARG A 380 -5.50 -6.45 26.92
N ARG A 381 -4.84 -7.43 26.30
CA ARG A 381 -4.90 -7.62 24.86
C ARG A 381 -6.16 -8.39 24.48
N THR A 382 -7.10 -7.72 23.85
CA THR A 382 -8.34 -8.31 23.30
C THR A 382 -8.30 -8.41 21.79
N MET A 383 -7.41 -7.65 21.14
CA MET A 383 -7.20 -7.67 19.72
C MET A 383 -5.78 -8.16 19.38
N PHE A 384 -5.68 -9.04 18.39
CA PHE A 384 -4.43 -9.49 17.82
C PHE A 384 -4.37 -9.09 16.34
N TYR A 385 -3.15 -8.82 15.87
CA TYR A 385 -2.82 -8.77 14.45
C TYR A 385 -1.72 -9.78 14.18
N HIS A 386 -1.88 -10.55 13.14
CA HIS A 386 -0.83 -11.45 12.66
C HIS A 386 -0.90 -11.60 11.14
N THR A 387 0.25 -11.90 10.54
CA THR A 387 0.37 -12.25 9.12
C THR A 387 0.35 -13.77 9.02
N PRO A 388 -0.59 -14.38 8.27
CA PRO A 388 -0.62 -15.83 8.09
C PRO A 388 0.69 -16.34 7.48
N LEU A 389 1.35 -17.26 8.18
CA LEU A 389 2.67 -17.78 7.79
C LEU A 389 2.57 -18.59 6.49
N GLY A 390 3.40 -18.28 5.52
CA GLY A 390 3.39 -18.92 4.21
C GLY A 390 2.17 -18.59 3.34
N GLU A 391 1.39 -17.55 3.70
CA GLU A 391 0.19 -17.16 2.96
C GLU A 391 0.16 -15.69 2.55
N SER A 392 1.20 -14.94 2.89
CA SER A 392 1.30 -13.51 2.56
C SER A 392 2.75 -13.17 2.20
N SER A 393 2.93 -12.51 1.06
CA SER A 393 4.23 -11.95 0.69
C SER A 393 4.61 -10.78 1.58
N VAL A 394 5.89 -10.50 1.67
CA VAL A 394 6.42 -9.27 2.24
C VAL A 394 6.72 -8.31 1.11
N SER A 395 5.91 -7.26 1.00
CA SER A 395 6.09 -6.16 0.06
C SER A 395 6.79 -5.00 0.74
N THR A 396 6.97 -3.88 0.02
CA THR A 396 7.55 -2.67 0.60
C THR A 396 6.70 -1.44 0.27
N ASP A 397 6.74 -0.43 1.15
CA ASP A 397 6.23 0.90 0.85
C ASP A 397 7.36 1.70 0.19
N PRO A 398 7.20 2.10 -1.06
CA PRO A 398 8.29 2.69 -1.82
C PRO A 398 8.38 4.22 -1.71
N ILE A 399 9.54 4.75 -2.15
CA ILE A 399 9.80 6.17 -2.36
C ILE A 399 10.38 6.38 -3.75
N GLY A 400 9.95 7.45 -4.44
CA GLY A 400 10.49 7.84 -5.75
C GLY A 400 10.43 9.34 -5.96
N ILE A 401 11.35 9.87 -6.79
CA ILE A 401 11.43 11.30 -7.14
C ILE A 401 10.68 11.53 -8.45
N PHE A 402 9.81 12.52 -8.48
CA PHE A 402 9.10 12.87 -9.71
C PHE A 402 10.01 13.57 -10.72
N ARG A 403 9.71 13.36 -12.00
CA ARG A 403 10.23 14.15 -13.10
C ARG A 403 9.93 15.64 -12.86
N GLY A 404 10.88 16.53 -13.17
CA GLY A 404 10.72 17.96 -12.99
C GLY A 404 10.44 18.40 -11.55
N ALA A 405 10.98 17.65 -10.57
CA ALA A 405 10.89 17.99 -9.14
C ALA A 405 11.52 19.37 -8.91
N PRO A 406 10.78 20.36 -8.38
CA PRO A 406 11.29 21.71 -8.20
C PRO A 406 12.41 21.81 -7.15
N HIS A 407 12.41 20.90 -6.16
CA HIS A 407 13.39 20.87 -5.07
C HIS A 407 14.17 19.55 -5.08
N ALA A 408 14.71 19.16 -6.25
CA ALA A 408 15.33 17.85 -6.49
C ALA A 408 16.46 17.52 -5.50
N GLU A 409 17.18 18.53 -4.99
CA GLU A 409 18.25 18.38 -4.00
C GLU A 409 17.71 17.91 -2.65
N ALA A 410 16.72 18.63 -2.12
CA ALA A 410 16.05 18.26 -0.88
C ALA A 410 15.37 16.89 -1.01
N ALA A 411 14.79 16.59 -2.18
CA ALA A 411 14.20 15.30 -2.49
C ALA A 411 15.22 14.16 -2.44
N ARG A 412 16.40 14.32 -3.05
CA ARG A 412 17.48 13.33 -2.98
C ARG A 412 18.01 13.14 -1.56
N LEU A 413 18.16 14.23 -0.80
CA LEU A 413 18.56 14.13 0.61
C LEU A 413 17.51 13.42 1.46
N PHE A 414 16.20 13.60 1.15
CA PHE A 414 15.13 12.87 1.83
C PHE A 414 15.20 11.36 1.53
N VAL A 415 15.33 10.97 0.26
CA VAL A 415 15.51 9.56 -0.15
C VAL A 415 16.73 8.95 0.55
N ARG A 416 17.86 9.66 0.53
CA ARG A 416 19.08 9.24 1.23
C ARG A 416 18.86 9.05 2.72
N PHE A 417 18.21 10.01 3.38
CA PHE A 417 17.90 9.93 4.80
C PHE A 417 17.03 8.71 5.12
N VAL A 418 15.94 8.52 4.38
CA VAL A 418 15.02 7.39 4.57
C VAL A 418 15.74 6.05 4.42
N MET A 419 16.66 5.93 3.45
CA MET A 419 17.42 4.70 3.18
C MET A 419 18.65 4.52 4.08
N SER A 420 19.05 5.55 4.85
CA SER A 420 20.13 5.45 5.83
C SER A 420 19.72 4.64 7.05
N HIS A 421 20.68 4.10 7.78
CA HIS A 421 20.42 3.40 9.06
C HIS A 421 19.67 4.30 10.06
N ARG A 422 19.94 5.62 10.07
CA ARG A 422 19.24 6.60 10.91
C ARG A 422 17.74 6.70 10.53
N GLY A 423 17.42 6.82 9.25
CA GLY A 423 16.03 6.86 8.79
C GLY A 423 15.28 5.56 9.02
N GLN A 424 15.98 4.43 8.91
CA GLN A 424 15.38 3.11 9.10
C GLN A 424 15.00 2.79 10.55
N ARG A 425 15.67 3.36 11.53
CA ARG A 425 15.33 3.23 12.96
C ARG A 425 13.94 3.75 13.27
N ILE A 426 13.49 4.80 12.59
CA ILE A 426 12.18 5.42 12.83
C ILE A 426 11.04 4.43 12.63
N TRP A 427 11.20 3.45 11.75
CA TRP A 427 10.14 2.50 11.41
C TRP A 427 9.73 1.57 12.55
N ASN A 428 10.66 1.10 13.38
CA ASN A 428 10.36 0.07 14.38
C ASN A 428 10.97 0.27 15.76
N GLN A 429 11.78 1.29 15.98
CA GLN A 429 12.25 1.58 17.34
C GLN A 429 11.12 2.18 18.18
N ALA A 430 11.16 1.91 19.48
CA ALA A 430 10.19 2.47 20.42
C ALA A 430 10.35 3.99 20.54
N VAL A 431 9.26 4.69 20.76
CA VAL A 431 9.24 6.13 21.01
C VAL A 431 10.17 6.48 22.17
N GLY A 432 10.99 7.52 21.99
CA GLY A 432 11.93 8.03 23.00
C GLY A 432 13.28 7.32 23.02
N THR A 433 13.52 6.32 22.18
CA THR A 433 14.85 5.74 22.00
C THR A 433 15.75 6.66 21.17
N GLU A 434 17.06 6.55 21.37
CA GLU A 434 18.02 7.37 20.61
C GLU A 434 17.97 7.07 19.12
N GLY A 435 17.62 8.08 18.31
CA GLY A 435 17.44 7.96 16.87
C GLY A 435 16.12 7.33 16.43
N GLY A 436 15.26 6.96 17.36
CA GLY A 436 13.90 6.48 17.11
C GLY A 436 12.87 7.60 16.98
N PRO A 437 11.58 7.24 16.86
CA PRO A 437 10.48 8.18 16.76
C PRO A 437 10.29 8.97 18.06
N VAL A 438 9.70 10.18 17.96
CA VAL A 438 9.53 11.08 19.10
C VAL A 438 8.16 11.02 19.75
N LYS A 439 7.11 10.63 18.99
CA LYS A 439 5.72 10.68 19.46
C LYS A 439 4.92 9.41 19.18
N TYR A 440 5.13 8.76 18.03
CA TYR A 440 4.32 7.64 17.56
C TYR A 440 5.18 6.40 17.29
N ASN A 441 4.78 5.26 17.83
CA ASN A 441 5.29 3.96 17.41
C ASN A 441 4.75 3.63 16.02
N LEU A 442 5.61 3.28 15.07
CA LEU A 442 5.19 3.07 13.69
C LEU A 442 4.97 1.61 13.33
N HIS A 443 5.50 0.65 14.11
CA HIS A 443 5.32 -0.80 13.92
C HIS A 443 5.62 -1.31 12.51
N ARG A 444 6.49 -0.61 11.75
CA ARG A 444 6.94 -1.03 10.42
C ARG A 444 8.32 -1.64 10.53
N LEU A 445 8.62 -2.62 9.69
CA LEU A 445 9.91 -3.27 9.71
C LEU A 445 10.87 -2.61 8.72
N PRO A 446 12.12 -2.27 9.14
CA PRO A 446 13.14 -1.71 8.25
C PRO A 446 13.48 -2.63 7.08
N VAL A 447 13.80 -2.06 5.91
CA VAL A 447 14.25 -2.85 4.75
C VAL A 447 15.74 -3.22 4.81
N ARG A 448 16.53 -2.55 5.65
CA ARG A 448 17.96 -2.80 5.80
C ARG A 448 18.22 -4.00 6.71
N ARG A 449 19.06 -4.91 6.25
CA ARG A 449 19.44 -6.13 6.99
C ARG A 449 20.22 -5.81 8.28
N ASP A 450 21.07 -4.78 8.26
CA ASP A 450 21.84 -4.35 9.42
C ASP A 450 21.00 -3.70 10.53
N SER A 451 19.75 -3.31 10.24
CA SER A 451 18.80 -2.83 11.26
C SER A 451 18.33 -3.95 12.22
N TYR A 452 18.63 -5.20 11.94
CA TYR A 452 18.29 -6.36 12.78
C TYR A 452 19.47 -6.88 13.60
N GLY A 453 20.52 -6.07 13.77
CA GLY A 453 21.64 -6.38 14.65
C GLY A 453 21.24 -6.35 16.13
N PRO A 454 22.02 -6.99 17.04
CA PRO A 454 21.67 -7.11 18.47
C PRO A 454 21.44 -5.76 19.18
N ALA A 455 22.11 -4.70 18.75
CA ALA A 455 21.97 -3.37 19.33
C ALA A 455 20.62 -2.72 18.98
N ASP A 456 20.22 -2.81 17.71
CA ASP A 456 18.95 -2.23 17.24
C ASP A 456 17.75 -3.07 17.71
N ARG A 457 17.83 -4.41 17.65
CA ARG A 457 16.77 -5.32 18.12
C ARG A 457 16.28 -5.01 19.54
N ARG A 458 17.19 -4.63 20.46
CA ARG A 458 16.80 -4.28 21.84
C ARG A 458 15.92 -3.03 21.94
N LEU A 459 15.94 -2.18 20.92
CA LEU A 459 15.18 -0.93 20.86
C LEU A 459 13.93 -1.07 19.98
N MET A 460 13.79 -2.18 19.27
CA MET A 460 12.66 -2.43 18.39
C MET A 460 11.39 -2.78 19.16
N LEU A 461 10.24 -2.38 18.62
CA LEU A 461 8.91 -2.80 19.07
C LEU A 461 8.67 -4.30 18.80
N SER A 462 9.30 -4.83 17.76
CA SER A 462 9.18 -6.22 17.31
C SER A 462 10.56 -6.88 17.24
N PRO A 463 11.26 -7.14 18.38
CA PRO A 463 12.64 -7.61 18.39
C PRO A 463 12.82 -9.01 17.79
N GLU A 464 11.79 -9.85 17.80
CA GLU A 464 11.79 -11.21 17.23
C GLU A 464 11.42 -11.25 15.74
N ALA A 465 11.05 -10.12 15.13
CA ALA A 465 10.65 -10.08 13.74
C ALA A 465 11.82 -10.44 12.80
N ASP A 466 11.53 -11.29 11.83
CA ASP A 466 12.44 -11.64 10.72
C ASP A 466 11.67 -11.56 9.39
N PRO A 467 11.59 -10.36 8.80
CA PRO A 467 10.85 -10.17 7.56
C PRO A 467 11.49 -10.87 6.37
N PHE A 468 12.77 -11.15 6.40
CA PHE A 468 13.47 -11.89 5.33
C PHE A 468 13.08 -13.36 5.33
N ARG A 469 13.05 -13.99 6.50
CA ARG A 469 12.55 -15.36 6.65
C ARG A 469 11.06 -15.46 6.30
N GLN A 470 10.26 -14.44 6.67
CA GLN A 470 8.86 -14.39 6.31
C GLN A 470 8.69 -14.27 4.79
N ALA A 471 9.48 -13.42 4.12
CA ALA A 471 9.46 -13.28 2.66
C ALA A 471 9.82 -14.59 1.95
N ASP A 472 10.80 -15.34 2.47
CA ASP A 472 11.20 -16.65 1.91
C ASP A 472 10.13 -17.74 2.14
N SER A 473 9.22 -17.59 3.10
CA SER A 473 8.16 -18.56 3.39
C SER A 473 7.02 -18.59 2.38
N PHE A 474 6.90 -17.55 1.54
CA PHE A 474 5.85 -17.41 0.53
C PHE A 474 6.44 -17.07 -0.83
N GLN A 475 6.11 -17.86 -1.84
CA GLN A 475 6.50 -17.57 -3.22
C GLN A 475 5.41 -16.77 -3.93
N TYR A 476 5.69 -15.50 -4.20
CA TYR A 476 4.80 -14.64 -4.98
C TYR A 476 4.95 -14.90 -6.48
N HIS A 477 3.85 -15.25 -7.14
CA HIS A 477 3.81 -15.49 -8.59
C HIS A 477 3.27 -14.27 -9.32
N GLY A 478 4.16 -13.32 -9.63
CA GLY A 478 3.79 -12.07 -10.31
C GLY A 478 3.05 -12.26 -11.63
N ALA A 479 3.32 -13.36 -12.36
CA ALA A 479 2.61 -13.72 -13.60
C ALA A 479 1.15 -14.14 -13.36
N TRP A 480 0.81 -14.64 -12.17
CA TRP A 480 -0.55 -15.12 -11.88
C TRP A 480 -1.50 -13.97 -11.49
N THR A 481 -1.03 -13.01 -10.71
CA THR A 481 -1.89 -11.94 -10.17
C THR A 481 -1.29 -10.55 -10.31
N GLY A 482 0.04 -10.40 -10.27
CA GLY A 482 0.69 -9.09 -10.27
C GLY A 482 0.36 -8.24 -11.50
N ALA A 483 0.31 -8.87 -12.69
CA ALA A 483 -0.15 -8.21 -13.90
C ALA A 483 -1.64 -7.84 -13.85
N TYR A 484 -2.43 -8.55 -13.02
CA TYR A 484 -3.88 -8.38 -12.87
C TYR A 484 -4.26 -7.54 -11.64
N PHE A 485 -3.32 -6.94 -10.93
CA PHE A 485 -3.59 -6.20 -9.68
C PHE A 485 -4.74 -5.18 -9.82
N GLY A 486 -4.74 -4.40 -10.91
CA GLY A 486 -5.84 -3.47 -11.19
C GLY A 486 -7.14 -4.14 -11.65
N LEU A 487 -7.06 -5.33 -12.28
CA LEU A 487 -8.22 -6.13 -12.66
C LEU A 487 -8.88 -6.77 -11.43
N ILE A 488 -8.07 -7.33 -10.52
CA ILE A 488 -8.52 -7.87 -9.23
C ILE A 488 -9.28 -6.81 -8.44
N GLN A 489 -8.75 -5.59 -8.39
CA GLN A 489 -9.39 -4.45 -7.74
C GLN A 489 -10.82 -4.19 -8.26
N MET A 490 -10.98 -4.16 -9.58
CA MET A 490 -12.29 -3.96 -10.23
C MET A 490 -13.22 -5.16 -10.03
N LEU A 491 -12.69 -6.38 -10.18
CA LEU A 491 -13.47 -7.61 -10.04
C LEU A 491 -14.00 -7.78 -8.61
N VAL A 492 -13.13 -7.65 -7.61
CA VAL A 492 -13.52 -7.78 -6.20
C VAL A 492 -14.52 -6.69 -5.81
N LYS A 493 -14.32 -5.44 -6.28
CA LYS A 493 -15.30 -4.39 -6.05
C LYS A 493 -16.70 -4.78 -6.54
N VAL A 494 -16.82 -5.22 -7.79
CA VAL A 494 -18.15 -5.59 -8.35
C VAL A 494 -18.70 -6.85 -7.68
N MET A 495 -17.87 -7.88 -7.57
CA MET A 495 -18.25 -9.20 -7.07
C MET A 495 -18.68 -9.19 -5.59
N VAL A 496 -18.04 -8.35 -4.78
CA VAL A 496 -18.25 -8.33 -3.32
C VAL A 496 -18.97 -7.07 -2.88
N LEU A 497 -18.47 -5.86 -3.25
CA LEU A 497 -19.01 -4.60 -2.74
C LEU A 497 -20.32 -4.20 -3.43
N ASP A 498 -20.33 -4.15 -4.78
CA ASP A 498 -21.49 -3.66 -5.54
C ASP A 498 -22.66 -4.66 -5.54
N CYS A 499 -22.39 -5.93 -5.23
CA CYS A 499 -23.39 -7.01 -5.16
C CYS A 499 -23.47 -7.61 -3.73
N GLN A 500 -23.18 -6.83 -2.68
CA GLN A 500 -23.03 -7.33 -1.31
C GLN A 500 -24.32 -8.01 -0.79
N ASP A 501 -25.48 -7.42 -1.04
CA ASP A 501 -26.75 -7.94 -0.54
C ASP A 501 -27.07 -9.30 -1.17
N GLU A 502 -26.94 -9.43 -2.48
CA GLU A 502 -27.18 -10.68 -3.19
C GLU A 502 -26.14 -11.75 -2.84
N LEU A 503 -24.86 -11.36 -2.74
CA LEU A 503 -23.77 -12.24 -2.30
C LEU A 503 -24.03 -12.82 -0.91
N ARG A 504 -24.37 -11.96 0.06
CA ARG A 504 -24.67 -12.37 1.45
C ARG A 504 -25.92 -13.24 1.51
N GLY A 505 -26.96 -12.89 0.76
CA GLY A 505 -28.19 -13.69 0.67
C GLY A 505 -27.93 -15.10 0.16
N ALA A 506 -27.16 -15.24 -0.92
CA ALA A 506 -26.76 -16.52 -1.50
C ALA A 506 -25.88 -17.34 -0.53
N TRP A 507 -24.86 -16.71 0.06
CA TRP A 507 -23.97 -17.39 1.00
C TRP A 507 -24.70 -17.84 2.27
N LYS A 508 -25.56 -17.01 2.82
CA LYS A 508 -26.41 -17.37 3.97
C LYS A 508 -27.31 -18.56 3.67
N ALA A 509 -27.95 -18.58 2.50
CA ALA A 509 -28.82 -19.70 2.09
C ALA A 509 -28.03 -21.01 1.96
N ILE A 510 -26.81 -20.95 1.41
CA ILE A 510 -25.92 -22.12 1.31
C ILE A 510 -25.51 -22.61 2.71
N ILE A 511 -25.12 -21.69 3.63
CA ILE A 511 -24.79 -22.04 5.03
C ILE A 511 -25.98 -22.72 5.72
N ASP A 512 -27.17 -22.14 5.62
CA ASP A 512 -28.39 -22.62 6.28
C ASP A 512 -28.88 -23.96 5.71
N ALA A 513 -28.45 -24.31 4.50
CA ALA A 513 -28.75 -25.60 3.87
C ALA A 513 -27.70 -26.69 4.21
N GLY A 514 -26.72 -26.39 5.09
CA GLY A 514 -25.70 -27.35 5.51
C GLY A 514 -24.35 -27.19 4.79
N GLY A 515 -24.16 -26.09 4.05
CA GLY A 515 -22.91 -25.74 3.39
C GLY A 515 -22.81 -26.20 1.93
N PRO A 516 -21.70 -25.88 1.25
CA PRO A 516 -21.50 -26.12 -0.19
C PRO A 516 -21.72 -27.56 -0.64
N GLN A 517 -21.37 -28.52 0.20
CA GLN A 517 -21.48 -29.95 -0.15
C GLN A 517 -22.93 -30.46 -0.07
N ALA A 518 -23.76 -29.84 0.77
CA ALA A 518 -25.18 -30.20 0.90
C ALA A 518 -26.02 -29.69 -0.29
N VAL A 519 -25.59 -28.60 -0.93
CA VAL A 519 -26.31 -27.97 -2.04
C VAL A 519 -25.38 -27.67 -3.23
N PRO A 520 -24.85 -28.72 -3.92
CA PRO A 520 -23.81 -28.58 -4.95
C PRO A 520 -24.25 -27.73 -6.15
N GLU A 521 -25.54 -27.77 -6.55
CA GLU A 521 -26.07 -26.95 -7.65
C GLU A 521 -26.08 -25.45 -7.28
N ALA A 522 -26.51 -25.13 -6.04
CA ALA A 522 -26.46 -23.77 -5.54
C ALA A 522 -25.00 -23.26 -5.44
N HIS A 523 -24.09 -24.10 -4.96
CA HIS A 523 -22.67 -23.76 -4.90
C HIS A 523 -22.05 -23.59 -6.29
N ALA A 524 -22.44 -24.41 -7.27
CA ALA A 524 -21.99 -24.25 -8.66
C ALA A 524 -22.45 -22.91 -9.27
N ALA A 525 -23.70 -22.50 -9.00
CA ALA A 525 -24.22 -21.19 -9.42
C ALA A 525 -23.48 -20.05 -8.71
N PHE A 526 -23.27 -20.16 -7.38
CA PHE A 526 -22.51 -19.20 -6.58
C PHE A 526 -21.09 -18.99 -7.08
N SER A 527 -20.46 -20.06 -7.60
CA SER A 527 -19.07 -20.08 -7.99
C SER A 527 -18.77 -19.44 -9.34
N GLN A 528 -19.77 -19.14 -10.18
CA GLN A 528 -19.55 -18.64 -11.55
C GLN A 528 -18.75 -17.33 -11.61
N LEU A 529 -17.86 -17.23 -12.60
CA LEU A 529 -17.05 -16.03 -12.88
C LEU A 529 -17.30 -15.53 -14.32
N PRO A 530 -17.16 -14.22 -14.58
CA PRO A 530 -17.41 -13.64 -15.91
C PRO A 530 -16.29 -13.89 -16.91
N PHE A 531 -15.13 -14.37 -16.47
CA PHE A 531 -13.97 -14.71 -17.32
C PHE A 531 -13.03 -15.69 -16.58
N ARG A 532 -12.21 -16.40 -17.36
CA ARG A 532 -11.18 -17.31 -16.87
C ARG A 532 -9.84 -16.59 -16.70
N HIS A 533 -8.91 -17.16 -15.93
CA HIS A 533 -7.59 -16.57 -15.67
C HIS A 533 -6.86 -16.15 -16.97
N HIS A 534 -6.78 -17.04 -17.95
CA HIS A 534 -6.07 -16.77 -19.21
C HIS A 534 -6.69 -15.65 -20.07
N GLU A 535 -7.96 -15.31 -19.87
CA GLU A 535 -8.66 -14.21 -20.56
C GLU A 535 -8.39 -12.84 -19.95
N GLY A 536 -7.73 -12.79 -18.78
CA GLY A 536 -7.53 -11.56 -18.01
C GLY A 536 -6.83 -10.43 -18.77
N PHE A 537 -5.88 -10.75 -19.66
CA PHE A 537 -5.22 -9.72 -20.48
C PHE A 537 -6.15 -9.09 -21.50
N GLU A 538 -7.05 -9.85 -22.11
CA GLU A 538 -8.06 -9.34 -23.06
C GLU A 538 -9.07 -8.46 -22.33
N VAL A 539 -9.52 -8.91 -21.16
CA VAL A 539 -10.41 -8.15 -20.28
C VAL A 539 -9.79 -6.82 -19.88
N MET A 540 -8.51 -6.81 -19.50
CA MET A 540 -7.79 -5.57 -19.19
C MET A 540 -7.63 -4.65 -20.39
N ALA A 541 -7.36 -5.21 -21.57
CA ALA A 541 -7.26 -4.42 -22.80
C ALA A 541 -8.59 -3.75 -23.13
N LYS A 542 -9.72 -4.49 -23.02
CA LYS A 542 -11.08 -3.94 -23.17
C LYS A 542 -11.34 -2.82 -22.16
N ALA A 543 -11.05 -3.05 -20.87
CA ALA A 543 -11.23 -2.05 -19.81
C ALA A 543 -10.36 -0.80 -19.99
N GLY A 544 -9.18 -0.95 -20.57
CA GLY A 544 -8.23 0.13 -20.85
C GLY A 544 -8.50 0.92 -22.13
N SER A 545 -9.39 0.44 -23.03
CA SER A 545 -9.63 1.06 -24.32
C SER A 545 -10.35 2.42 -24.23
N SER A 546 -11.26 2.57 -23.28
CA SER A 546 -11.92 3.85 -22.95
C SER A 546 -12.63 3.78 -21.60
N ALA A 547 -12.94 4.96 -21.02
CA ALA A 547 -13.76 5.06 -19.81
C ALA A 547 -15.16 4.44 -20.01
N ARG A 548 -15.74 4.61 -21.20
CA ARG A 548 -17.04 4.03 -21.57
C ARG A 548 -16.98 2.49 -21.58
N ALA A 549 -15.97 1.91 -22.22
CA ALA A 549 -15.80 0.44 -22.28
C ALA A 549 -15.63 -0.16 -20.88
N ARG A 550 -14.88 0.53 -20.00
CA ARG A 550 -14.74 0.15 -18.60
C ARG A 550 -16.08 0.16 -17.87
N THR A 551 -16.84 1.24 -17.97
CA THR A 551 -18.15 1.37 -17.33
C THR A 551 -19.13 0.30 -17.79
N GLU A 552 -19.17 0.01 -19.10
CA GLU A 552 -20.01 -1.03 -19.67
C GLU A 552 -19.62 -2.42 -19.14
N MET A 553 -18.34 -2.73 -19.11
CA MET A 553 -17.84 -3.99 -18.56
C MET A 553 -18.22 -4.17 -17.07
N LEU A 554 -18.07 -3.12 -16.24
CA LEU A 554 -18.46 -3.20 -14.83
C LEU A 554 -19.98 -3.41 -14.68
N ARG A 555 -20.79 -2.79 -15.54
CA ARG A 555 -22.24 -3.00 -15.57
C ARG A 555 -22.59 -4.45 -15.97
N GLU A 556 -21.94 -5.00 -17.00
CA GLU A 556 -22.10 -6.39 -17.42
C GLU A 556 -21.77 -7.36 -16.27
N TRP A 557 -20.68 -7.12 -15.54
CA TRP A 557 -20.30 -7.94 -14.39
C TRP A 557 -21.29 -7.83 -13.23
N THR A 558 -21.81 -6.64 -12.96
CA THR A 558 -22.83 -6.46 -11.90
C THR A 558 -24.08 -7.29 -12.21
N ILE A 559 -24.58 -7.24 -13.45
CA ILE A 559 -25.74 -8.05 -13.89
C ILE A 559 -25.42 -9.55 -13.78
N PHE A 560 -24.22 -9.96 -14.20
CA PHE A 560 -23.76 -11.34 -14.13
C PHE A 560 -23.77 -11.86 -12.67
N PHE A 561 -23.13 -11.15 -11.74
CA PHE A 561 -23.04 -11.60 -10.35
C PHE A 561 -24.39 -11.59 -9.65
N LYS A 562 -25.19 -10.54 -9.82
CA LYS A 562 -26.54 -10.49 -9.24
C LYS A 562 -27.40 -11.68 -9.68
N ARG A 563 -27.40 -11.99 -10.98
CA ARG A 563 -28.14 -13.14 -11.51
C ARG A 563 -27.67 -14.46 -10.88
N HIS A 564 -26.36 -14.70 -10.80
CA HIS A 564 -25.83 -15.97 -10.30
C HIS A 564 -26.01 -16.11 -8.78
N TYR A 565 -25.90 -15.03 -8.02
CA TYR A 565 -26.18 -15.05 -6.57
C TYR A 565 -27.66 -15.27 -6.29
N THR A 566 -28.56 -14.62 -7.02
CA THR A 566 -30.02 -14.87 -6.90
C THR A 566 -30.35 -16.33 -7.22
N LEU A 567 -29.80 -16.87 -8.33
CA LEU A 567 -29.99 -18.28 -8.68
C LEU A 567 -29.45 -19.23 -7.61
N ALA A 568 -28.25 -18.94 -7.05
CA ALA A 568 -27.68 -19.75 -5.97
C ALA A 568 -28.57 -19.74 -4.71
N GLN A 569 -29.11 -18.58 -4.35
CA GLN A 569 -30.03 -18.45 -3.24
C GLN A 569 -31.33 -19.24 -3.45
N GLU A 570 -31.92 -19.15 -4.64
CA GLU A 570 -33.11 -19.91 -5.02
C GLU A 570 -32.87 -21.42 -4.94
N LEU A 571 -31.77 -21.91 -5.51
CA LEU A 571 -31.42 -23.33 -5.51
C LEU A 571 -31.17 -23.85 -4.09
N ALA A 572 -30.50 -23.08 -3.24
CA ALA A 572 -30.24 -23.47 -1.85
C ALA A 572 -31.51 -23.50 -0.98
N THR A 573 -32.55 -22.75 -1.36
CA THR A 573 -33.84 -22.71 -0.62
C THR A 573 -34.89 -23.69 -1.13
N ARG A 574 -34.76 -24.24 -2.34
CA ARG A 574 -35.70 -25.22 -2.93
C ARG A 574 -35.71 -26.57 -2.21
N GLY A 575 -34.70 -26.90 -1.44
CA GLY A 575 -34.58 -28.15 -0.68
C GLY A 575 -35.12 -28.10 0.74
N LYS A 576 -35.66 -26.94 1.15
CA LYS A 576 -36.36 -26.75 2.42
C LYS A 576 -37.87 -26.77 2.18
#